data_dd27ffac8f077095e2f1a44944681c4c
#
_entry.id   dd27ffac8f077095e2f1a44944681c4c
#
_cell.length_a   1.000
_cell.length_b   1.000
_cell.length_c   1.000
_cell.angle_alpha   90.00
_cell.angle_beta   90.00
_cell.angle_gamma   90.00
#
_symmetry.space_group_name_H-M   'P 1'
#
loop_
_entity.id
_entity.type
_entity.pdbx_description
1 polymer ?
#
loop_
_entity_poly.entity_id
_entity_poly.type
_entity_poly.pdbx_seq_one_letter_code
_entity_poly.pdbx_strand_id
1 'polypeptide(L)'
;MSGKLVRPLAMSSALVLAMGLAACGSDSGGGAGATASADCSAFSAYGDLTGTTVSVYTAIVSPEADPYIESFQAFEQCTGATIDYQGDKAFSEQVSLRVQGGNAPDIAFVPQPGLVQTLVASGRAVAAPAETEANVDRYFSEDWKTYGTVDGTFYAAPVGASVKSLVWYSPTAFADAGYEVPTTWAEMMDLTAKIASDHNDGLTKPWCVGFGDGAATGWVGTDWIEDVMLRTTDGPTYDKWVSHEIPFNDATVVNAFETTGKILRDDNYVNGGLGHRKTISTTAFTDAGLPILDGTCYMHRQASFYGNSWPEDTEVGPDGAVWAFYLPAVDPDVAKPVIGGGDFALAFADRP
;
A
#
# COMPACT_ATOMS: atom_id res chain seq x y z
N MET A 1 -1.64 -34.22 58.51
CA MET A 1 -2.97 -34.58 59.03
C MET A 1 -3.94 -34.29 57.89
N SER A 2 -4.23 -35.26 57.07
CA SER A 2 -5.32 -36.28 57.13
C SER A 2 -6.68 -35.61 57.00
N GLY A 3 -7.32 -35.91 55.94
CA GLY A 3 -8.48 -36.71 55.63
C GLY A 3 -9.14 -36.17 54.37
N LYS A 4 -9.19 -36.82 53.33
CA LYS A 4 -9.82 -38.03 52.75
C LYS A 4 -11.36 -38.00 52.78
N LEU A 5 -11.89 -38.29 51.59
CA LEU A 5 -13.05 -39.13 51.22
C LEU A 5 -14.37 -38.36 51.00
N VAL A 6 -15.30 -38.70 50.09
CA VAL A 6 -15.51 -39.81 49.10
C VAL A 6 -16.74 -39.40 48.24
N ARG A 7 -16.83 -39.90 47.01
CA ARG A 7 -17.98 -40.00 46.10
C ARG A 7 -19.15 -40.80 46.70
N PRO A 8 -20.44 -40.79 46.17
CA PRO A 8 -20.78 -41.55 44.95
C PRO A 8 -21.88 -40.89 44.07
N LEU A 9 -21.89 -41.19 42.82
CA LEU A 9 -22.67 -42.06 41.93
C LEU A 9 -24.17 -42.28 42.26
N ALA A 10 -25.03 -41.97 41.28
CA ALA A 10 -26.25 -42.73 40.89
C ALA A 10 -26.72 -42.12 39.52
N MET A 11 -26.75 -42.75 38.61
CA MET A 11 -27.36 -43.65 37.65
C MET A 11 -28.91 -43.70 37.66
N SER A 12 -29.45 -43.66 36.44
CA SER A 12 -30.72 -44.25 35.91
C SER A 12 -31.68 -43.21 35.38
N SER A 13 -32.40 -43.36 34.29
CA SER A 13 -32.58 -44.37 33.25
C SER A 13 -33.51 -43.78 32.18
N ALA A 14 -33.41 -44.28 31.02
CA ALA A 14 -34.13 -44.08 29.79
C ALA A 14 -35.66 -44.08 29.89
N LEU A 15 -36.31 -43.35 28.97
CA LEU A 15 -37.49 -43.90 28.27
C LEU A 15 -37.61 -43.32 26.85
N VAL A 16 -37.70 -44.22 25.92
CA VAL A 16 -37.92 -44.06 24.47
C VAL A 16 -39.41 -43.85 24.26
N LEU A 17 -39.78 -42.93 23.40
CA LEU A 17 -40.99 -43.05 22.60
C LEU A 17 -40.74 -42.50 21.19
N ALA A 18 -40.73 -43.44 20.27
CA ALA A 18 -40.78 -43.19 18.84
C ALA A 18 -42.25 -43.11 18.40
N MET A 19 -42.56 -42.14 17.55
CA MET A 19 -43.60 -42.24 16.53
C MET A 19 -43.28 -41.29 15.40
N GLY A 20 -43.06 -41.84 14.27
CA GLY A 20 -42.77 -41.31 13.02
C GLY A 20 -43.95 -40.76 12.26
N LEU A 21 -43.64 -39.96 11.27
CA LEU A 21 -44.35 -39.90 10.01
C LEU A 21 -43.43 -39.33 8.94
N ALA A 22 -43.34 -40.04 7.87
CA ALA A 22 -42.54 -39.78 6.68
C ALA A 22 -43.10 -38.62 5.85
N ALA A 23 -42.21 -37.81 5.27
CA ALA A 23 -42.43 -37.26 3.93
C ALA A 23 -41.10 -36.83 3.33
N CYS A 24 -40.74 -37.49 2.32
CA CYS A 24 -39.98 -37.16 1.11
C CYS A 24 -39.01 -35.98 1.11
N GLY A 25 -37.76 -36.27 0.90
CA GLY A 25 -37.08 -35.91 -0.32
C GLY A 25 -35.92 -34.90 -0.15
N SER A 26 -34.80 -35.33 -0.56
CA SER A 26 -33.65 -34.59 -1.08
C SER A 26 -32.41 -34.66 -0.23
N ASP A 27 -31.42 -35.22 -0.83
CA ASP A 27 -30.00 -35.33 -0.53
C ASP A 27 -29.41 -34.24 0.37
N SER A 28 -28.88 -34.68 1.48
CA SER A 28 -27.88 -33.90 2.24
C SER A 28 -26.51 -34.53 1.99
N GLY A 29 -25.91 -34.15 0.88
CA GLY A 29 -24.49 -34.27 0.66
C GLY A 29 -23.80 -33.32 1.59
N GLY A 30 -22.76 -33.78 2.30
CA GLY A 30 -21.92 -32.98 3.20
C GLY A 30 -21.35 -31.76 2.48
N GLY A 31 -21.58 -30.58 3.03
CA GLY A 31 -21.01 -29.34 2.54
C GLY A 31 -19.52 -29.28 2.81
N ALA A 32 -18.70 -29.69 1.85
CA ALA A 32 -17.42 -29.01 1.62
C ALA A 32 -17.78 -27.61 1.11
N GLY A 33 -17.11 -26.58 1.64
CA GLY A 33 -17.35 -25.20 1.23
C GLY A 33 -17.35 -25.09 -0.29
N ALA A 34 -18.51 -24.75 -0.85
CA ALA A 34 -18.64 -24.42 -2.26
C ALA A 34 -17.86 -23.13 -2.47
N THR A 35 -16.63 -23.20 -2.97
CA THR A 35 -16.03 -22.09 -3.70
C THR A 35 -17.03 -21.69 -4.78
N ALA A 36 -17.57 -20.47 -4.67
CA ALA A 36 -18.44 -19.93 -5.70
C ALA A 36 -17.66 -20.02 -7.02
N SER A 37 -18.20 -20.75 -8.01
CA SER A 37 -17.55 -20.82 -9.31
C SER A 37 -17.47 -19.40 -9.87
N ALA A 38 -16.27 -18.96 -10.27
CA ALA A 38 -16.09 -17.65 -10.86
C ALA A 38 -17.03 -17.47 -12.05
N ASP A 39 -17.63 -16.28 -12.19
CA ASP A 39 -18.39 -15.94 -13.40
C ASP A 39 -17.41 -15.73 -14.55
N CYS A 40 -17.27 -16.73 -15.38
CA CYS A 40 -16.34 -16.71 -16.50
C CYS A 40 -16.83 -15.87 -17.71
N SER A 41 -18.00 -15.28 -17.66
CA SER A 41 -18.51 -14.45 -18.77
C SER A 41 -17.60 -13.28 -19.10
N ALA A 42 -17.01 -12.65 -18.08
CA ALA A 42 -16.07 -11.53 -18.22
C ALA A 42 -14.76 -11.93 -18.93
N PHE A 43 -14.38 -13.20 -18.88
CA PHE A 43 -13.12 -13.71 -19.45
C PHE A 43 -13.30 -14.49 -20.74
N SER A 44 -14.53 -14.59 -21.25
CA SER A 44 -14.87 -15.40 -22.44
C SER A 44 -14.12 -14.99 -23.72
N ALA A 45 -13.70 -13.71 -23.82
CA ALA A 45 -12.96 -13.20 -24.96
C ALA A 45 -11.53 -13.76 -25.04
N TYR A 46 -10.96 -14.24 -23.93
CA TYR A 46 -9.58 -14.78 -23.91
C TYR A 46 -9.50 -16.25 -24.34
N GLY A 47 -10.60 -16.96 -24.36
CA GLY A 47 -10.65 -18.36 -24.76
C GLY A 47 -9.92 -19.31 -23.79
N ASP A 48 -9.45 -20.44 -24.32
CA ASP A 48 -8.68 -21.44 -23.57
C ASP A 48 -7.18 -21.14 -23.65
N LEU A 49 -6.59 -20.79 -22.50
CA LEU A 49 -5.17 -20.49 -22.32
C LEU A 49 -4.44 -21.59 -21.55
N THR A 50 -5.00 -22.80 -21.48
CA THR A 50 -4.39 -23.93 -20.77
C THR A 50 -2.94 -24.16 -21.19
N GLY A 51 -2.04 -24.17 -20.19
CA GLY A 51 -0.60 -24.35 -20.40
C GLY A 51 0.17 -23.06 -20.71
N THR A 52 -0.52 -21.90 -20.76
CA THR A 52 0.13 -20.60 -20.83
C THR A 52 0.52 -20.13 -19.43
N THR A 53 1.76 -19.71 -19.25
CA THR A 53 2.24 -19.06 -18.03
C THR A 53 2.65 -17.63 -18.37
N VAL A 54 2.17 -16.68 -17.55
CA VAL A 54 2.53 -15.25 -17.65
C VAL A 54 3.27 -14.86 -16.40
N SER A 55 4.53 -14.48 -16.52
CA SER A 55 5.34 -13.99 -15.40
C SER A 55 5.05 -12.50 -15.12
N VAL A 56 4.73 -12.18 -13.87
CA VAL A 56 4.54 -10.81 -13.38
C VAL A 56 5.61 -10.50 -12.34
N TYR A 57 6.50 -9.56 -12.63
CA TYR A 57 7.58 -9.16 -11.75
C TYR A 57 7.35 -7.77 -11.14
N THR A 58 7.51 -7.63 -9.83
CA THR A 58 7.17 -6.40 -9.11
C THR A 58 7.94 -6.24 -7.80
N ALA A 59 7.96 -5.02 -7.25
CA ALA A 59 8.44 -4.75 -5.90
C ALA A 59 7.43 -5.14 -4.80
N ILE A 60 6.16 -5.36 -5.16
CA ILE A 60 5.07 -5.62 -4.22
C ILE A 60 5.20 -7.06 -3.69
N VAL A 61 5.40 -7.21 -2.39
CA VAL A 61 5.54 -8.49 -1.68
C VAL A 61 4.45 -8.64 -0.63
N SER A 62 4.21 -9.87 -0.16
CA SER A 62 3.22 -10.10 0.91
C SER A 62 3.58 -9.30 2.19
N PRO A 63 2.55 -8.76 2.92
CA PRO A 63 1.11 -8.98 2.71
C PRO A 63 0.46 -8.10 1.63
N GLU A 64 1.10 -7.06 1.13
CA GLU A 64 0.55 -6.16 0.10
C GLU A 64 0.25 -6.89 -1.23
N ALA A 65 1.01 -7.93 -1.56
CA ALA A 65 0.83 -8.73 -2.76
C ALA A 65 -0.42 -9.61 -2.75
N ASP A 66 -0.91 -9.99 -1.56
CA ASP A 66 -1.92 -11.03 -1.43
C ASP A 66 -3.24 -10.69 -2.16
N PRO A 67 -3.79 -9.45 -2.07
CA PRO A 67 -4.95 -9.07 -2.85
C PRO A 67 -4.73 -9.07 -4.37
N TYR A 68 -3.52 -8.77 -4.85
CA TYR A 68 -3.19 -8.86 -6.28
C TYR A 68 -3.22 -10.32 -6.74
N ILE A 69 -2.57 -11.22 -6.01
CA ILE A 69 -2.54 -12.66 -6.30
C ILE A 69 -3.96 -13.24 -6.28
N GLU A 70 -4.76 -12.86 -5.28
CA GLU A 70 -6.16 -13.27 -5.20
C GLU A 70 -6.98 -12.79 -6.41
N SER A 71 -6.75 -11.57 -6.88
CA SER A 71 -7.48 -10.99 -8.01
C SER A 71 -7.28 -11.76 -9.32
N PHE A 72 -6.16 -12.45 -9.49
CA PHE A 72 -5.88 -13.26 -10.69
C PHE A 72 -6.59 -14.61 -10.71
N GLN A 73 -6.99 -15.13 -9.55
CA GLN A 73 -7.55 -16.48 -9.44
C GLN A 73 -8.79 -16.72 -10.33
N ALA A 74 -9.67 -15.72 -10.44
CA ALA A 74 -10.85 -15.85 -11.30
C ALA A 74 -10.47 -15.96 -12.78
N PHE A 75 -9.49 -15.19 -13.24
CA PHE A 75 -8.94 -15.28 -14.59
C PHE A 75 -8.30 -16.64 -14.86
N GLU A 76 -7.43 -17.10 -13.95
CA GLU A 76 -6.76 -18.39 -14.05
C GLU A 76 -7.76 -19.57 -14.11
N GLN A 77 -8.76 -19.55 -13.22
CA GLN A 77 -9.82 -20.57 -13.20
C GLN A 77 -10.64 -20.62 -14.49
N CYS A 78 -10.89 -19.44 -15.09
CA CYS A 78 -11.75 -19.35 -16.28
C CYS A 78 -11.01 -19.61 -17.58
N THR A 79 -9.71 -19.31 -17.65
CA THR A 79 -8.92 -19.41 -18.89
C THR A 79 -7.97 -20.59 -18.90
N GLY A 80 -7.61 -21.15 -17.74
CA GLY A 80 -6.56 -22.17 -17.61
C GLY A 80 -5.14 -21.62 -17.71
N ALA A 81 -4.95 -20.31 -17.80
CA ALA A 81 -3.62 -19.67 -17.67
C ALA A 81 -3.09 -19.78 -16.25
N THR A 82 -1.79 -19.63 -16.11
CA THR A 82 -1.11 -19.49 -14.80
C THR A 82 -0.41 -18.15 -14.74
N ILE A 83 -0.64 -17.39 -13.68
CA ILE A 83 0.09 -16.16 -13.39
C ILE A 83 1.21 -16.48 -12.40
N ASP A 84 2.46 -16.42 -12.89
CA ASP A 84 3.67 -16.58 -12.07
C ASP A 84 4.05 -15.22 -11.45
N TYR A 85 3.48 -14.94 -10.29
CA TYR A 85 3.71 -13.69 -9.57
C TYR A 85 5.03 -13.72 -8.82
N GLN A 86 5.95 -12.82 -9.18
CA GLN A 86 7.30 -12.72 -8.66
C GLN A 86 7.49 -11.38 -7.92
N GLY A 87 7.08 -11.32 -6.65
CA GLY A 87 7.36 -10.18 -5.77
C GLY A 87 8.79 -10.22 -5.25
N ASP A 88 9.55 -9.14 -5.41
CA ASP A 88 10.96 -9.08 -5.00
C ASP A 88 11.33 -7.66 -4.55
N LYS A 89 11.74 -7.50 -3.29
CA LYS A 89 12.20 -6.20 -2.75
C LYS A 89 13.40 -5.62 -3.52
N ALA A 90 14.15 -6.44 -4.26
CA ALA A 90 15.24 -6.00 -5.13
C ALA A 90 14.77 -5.61 -6.55
N PHE A 91 13.47 -5.51 -6.80
CA PHE A 91 12.88 -5.21 -8.11
C PHE A 91 13.54 -4.02 -8.80
N SER A 92 13.66 -2.88 -8.12
CA SER A 92 14.21 -1.64 -8.70
C SER A 92 15.66 -1.80 -9.20
N GLU A 93 16.45 -2.67 -8.55
CA GLU A 93 17.81 -2.99 -8.97
C GLU A 93 17.83 -4.01 -10.12
N GLN A 94 16.94 -4.99 -10.07
CA GLN A 94 17.02 -6.17 -10.90
C GLN A 94 16.26 -6.04 -12.23
N VAL A 95 15.17 -5.28 -12.29
CA VAL A 95 14.32 -5.23 -13.48
C VAL A 95 15.08 -4.78 -14.71
N SER A 96 15.86 -3.69 -14.61
CA SER A 96 16.67 -3.19 -15.73
C SER A 96 17.74 -4.19 -16.14
N LEU A 97 18.37 -4.88 -15.20
CA LEU A 97 19.37 -5.91 -15.46
C LEU A 97 18.75 -7.13 -16.16
N ARG A 98 17.60 -7.59 -15.72
CA ARG A 98 16.86 -8.69 -16.36
C ARG A 98 16.50 -8.35 -17.80
N VAL A 99 15.96 -7.14 -18.03
CA VAL A 99 15.57 -6.66 -19.36
C VAL A 99 16.77 -6.58 -20.30
N GLN A 100 17.89 -5.99 -19.86
CA GLN A 100 19.12 -5.89 -20.63
C GLN A 100 19.76 -7.26 -20.91
N GLY A 101 19.70 -8.15 -19.91
CA GLY A 101 20.23 -9.52 -20.00
C GLY A 101 19.38 -10.47 -20.87
N GLY A 102 18.25 -10.02 -21.43
CA GLY A 102 17.37 -10.84 -22.25
C GLY A 102 16.49 -11.80 -21.45
N ASN A 103 16.35 -11.58 -20.14
CA ASN A 103 15.50 -12.35 -19.21
C ASN A 103 14.43 -11.46 -18.60
N ALA A 104 13.78 -10.64 -19.43
CA ALA A 104 12.66 -9.81 -19.04
C ALA A 104 11.48 -10.70 -18.57
N PRO A 105 10.68 -10.25 -17.58
CA PRO A 105 9.39 -10.88 -17.31
C PRO A 105 8.43 -10.65 -18.49
N ASP A 106 7.31 -11.35 -18.53
CA ASP A 106 6.26 -11.01 -19.51
C ASP A 106 5.64 -9.64 -19.18
N ILE A 107 5.37 -9.39 -17.91
CA ILE A 107 4.83 -8.12 -17.40
C ILE A 107 5.66 -7.68 -16.17
N ALA A 108 5.92 -6.38 -16.06
CA ALA A 108 6.39 -5.78 -14.81
C ALA A 108 5.35 -4.79 -14.26
N PHE A 109 5.12 -4.81 -12.94
CA PHE A 109 4.44 -3.69 -12.28
C PHE A 109 5.50 -2.69 -11.81
N VAL A 110 5.48 -1.53 -12.43
CA VAL A 110 6.52 -0.51 -12.29
C VAL A 110 5.98 0.65 -11.44
N PRO A 111 6.59 0.93 -10.27
CA PRO A 111 6.04 1.92 -9.33
C PRO A 111 6.33 3.38 -9.68
N GLN A 112 7.14 3.63 -10.74
CA GLN A 112 7.63 4.98 -11.04
C GLN A 112 7.56 5.27 -12.55
N PRO A 113 6.93 6.37 -12.97
CA PRO A 113 6.88 6.76 -14.40
C PRO A 113 8.26 6.91 -15.05
N GLY A 114 9.25 7.44 -14.33
CA GLY A 114 10.63 7.55 -14.83
C GLY A 114 11.29 6.20 -15.11
N LEU A 115 10.97 5.17 -14.35
CA LEU A 115 11.43 3.81 -14.63
C LEU A 115 10.72 3.20 -15.83
N VAL A 116 9.42 3.49 -16.05
CA VAL A 116 8.70 3.12 -17.28
C VAL A 116 9.45 3.67 -18.51
N GLN A 117 9.77 4.97 -18.51
CA GLN A 117 10.53 5.60 -19.59
C GLN A 117 11.89 4.91 -19.83
N THR A 118 12.61 4.61 -18.76
CA THR A 118 13.91 3.92 -18.83
C THR A 118 13.77 2.53 -19.45
N LEU A 119 12.77 1.78 -19.05
CA LEU A 119 12.51 0.42 -19.55
C LEU A 119 12.06 0.44 -21.02
N VAL A 120 11.22 1.40 -21.42
CA VAL A 120 10.82 1.60 -22.82
C VAL A 120 12.02 1.97 -23.70
N ALA A 121 12.90 2.86 -23.20
CA ALA A 121 14.13 3.25 -23.91
C ALA A 121 15.09 2.07 -24.17
N SER A 122 14.97 0.96 -23.44
CA SER A 122 15.73 -0.28 -23.72
C SER A 122 15.35 -0.94 -25.04
N GLY A 123 14.22 -0.56 -25.66
CA GLY A 123 13.68 -1.16 -26.88
C GLY A 123 13.13 -2.59 -26.71
N ARG A 124 12.90 -3.02 -25.46
CA ARG A 124 12.37 -4.35 -25.11
C ARG A 124 10.91 -4.33 -24.67
N ALA A 125 10.41 -3.18 -24.29
CA ALA A 125 9.00 -3.01 -23.93
C ALA A 125 8.11 -3.08 -25.16
N VAL A 126 6.91 -3.63 -24.99
CA VAL A 126 5.88 -3.76 -26.03
C VAL A 126 4.79 -2.73 -25.74
N ALA A 127 4.32 -2.05 -26.79
CA ALA A 127 3.18 -1.14 -26.67
C ALA A 127 1.95 -1.87 -26.13
N ALA A 128 1.19 -1.22 -25.26
CA ALA A 128 -0.03 -1.80 -24.72
C ALA A 128 -1.06 -2.06 -25.83
N PRO A 129 -1.86 -3.14 -25.75
CA PRO A 129 -2.93 -3.39 -26.70
C PRO A 129 -3.95 -2.23 -26.74
N ALA A 130 -4.56 -2.00 -27.91
CA ALA A 130 -5.53 -0.94 -28.10
C ALA A 130 -6.73 -1.03 -27.15
N GLU A 131 -7.15 -2.23 -26.79
CA GLU A 131 -8.23 -2.49 -25.82
C GLU A 131 -7.83 -2.06 -24.41
N THR A 132 -6.56 -2.26 -24.03
CA THR A 132 -6.02 -1.80 -22.73
C THR A 132 -5.99 -0.28 -22.71
N GLU A 133 -5.51 0.37 -23.76
CA GLU A 133 -5.50 1.83 -23.90
C GLU A 133 -6.93 2.40 -23.80
N ALA A 134 -7.89 1.81 -24.52
CA ALA A 134 -9.30 2.22 -24.48
C ALA A 134 -9.93 2.08 -23.08
N ASN A 135 -9.54 1.06 -22.31
CA ASN A 135 -9.98 0.91 -20.93
C ASN A 135 -9.38 2.00 -20.04
N VAL A 136 -8.12 2.35 -20.23
CA VAL A 136 -7.48 3.46 -19.49
C VAL A 136 -8.18 4.79 -19.84
N ASP A 137 -8.43 5.06 -21.10
CA ASP A 137 -9.19 6.27 -21.55
C ASP A 137 -10.59 6.36 -20.92
N ARG A 138 -11.20 5.22 -20.63
CA ARG A 138 -12.54 5.15 -20.05
C ARG A 138 -12.59 5.35 -18.53
N TYR A 139 -11.58 4.84 -17.80
CA TYR A 139 -11.66 4.69 -16.35
C TYR A 139 -10.63 5.53 -15.59
N PHE A 140 -9.61 6.06 -16.26
CA PHE A 140 -8.57 6.87 -15.64
C PHE A 140 -8.56 8.30 -16.24
N SER A 141 -7.95 9.24 -15.53
CA SER A 141 -7.72 10.58 -16.08
C SER A 141 -6.60 10.56 -17.11
N GLU A 142 -6.55 11.61 -17.94
CA GLU A 142 -5.47 11.79 -18.94
C GLU A 142 -4.08 11.85 -18.28
N ASP A 143 -3.98 12.41 -17.09
CA ASP A 143 -2.73 12.45 -16.33
C ASP A 143 -2.17 11.05 -16.06
N TRP A 144 -3.03 10.10 -15.64
CA TRP A 144 -2.63 8.71 -15.44
C TRP A 144 -2.15 8.04 -16.72
N LYS A 145 -2.81 8.31 -17.85
CA LYS A 145 -2.41 7.81 -19.16
C LYS A 145 -1.05 8.38 -19.58
N THR A 146 -0.81 9.65 -19.29
CA THR A 146 0.44 10.34 -19.62
C THR A 146 1.63 9.67 -18.97
N TYR A 147 1.53 9.19 -17.74
CA TYR A 147 2.62 8.47 -17.05
C TYR A 147 3.01 7.15 -17.73
N GLY A 148 2.08 6.49 -18.41
CA GLY A 148 2.33 5.26 -19.18
C GLY A 148 2.67 5.51 -20.65
N THR A 149 2.72 6.77 -21.09
CA THR A 149 2.95 7.16 -22.49
C THR A 149 4.39 7.64 -22.68
N VAL A 150 5.10 7.10 -23.67
CA VAL A 150 6.46 7.49 -24.02
C VAL A 150 6.50 7.81 -25.52
N ASP A 151 6.97 8.99 -25.90
CA ASP A 151 7.05 9.46 -27.27
C ASP A 151 5.73 9.30 -28.08
N GLY A 152 4.60 9.55 -27.41
CA GLY A 152 3.27 9.46 -27.99
C GLY A 152 2.71 8.05 -28.17
N THR A 153 3.40 7.03 -27.68
CA THR A 153 2.94 5.63 -27.67
C THR A 153 2.61 5.19 -26.26
N PHE A 154 1.45 4.58 -26.07
CA PHE A 154 1.02 4.06 -24.78
C PHE A 154 1.61 2.67 -24.52
N TYR A 155 2.36 2.52 -23.44
CA TYR A 155 3.07 1.29 -23.07
C TYR A 155 2.58 0.67 -21.76
N ALA A 156 2.22 1.49 -20.76
CA ALA A 156 2.02 1.01 -19.41
C ALA A 156 0.67 1.46 -18.83
N ALA A 157 -0.17 0.48 -18.50
CA ALA A 157 -1.49 0.73 -17.92
C ALA A 157 -1.40 0.86 -16.38
N PRO A 158 -2.09 1.82 -15.76
CA PRO A 158 -2.23 1.85 -14.30
C PRO A 158 -2.89 0.57 -13.78
N VAL A 159 -2.30 -0.08 -12.78
CA VAL A 159 -2.86 -1.30 -12.13
C VAL A 159 -3.30 -1.05 -10.69
N GLY A 160 -2.79 -0.02 -10.07
CA GLY A 160 -3.14 0.38 -8.72
C GLY A 160 -3.01 1.88 -8.56
N ALA A 161 -3.82 2.45 -7.67
CA ALA A 161 -3.74 3.86 -7.31
C ALA A 161 -3.81 4.01 -5.79
N SER A 162 -2.96 4.87 -5.25
CA SER A 162 -2.88 5.16 -3.83
C SER A 162 -2.96 6.65 -3.57
N VAL A 163 -3.66 7.01 -2.49
CA VAL A 163 -3.63 8.36 -1.92
C VAL A 163 -2.42 8.44 -0.99
N LYS A 164 -1.48 9.35 -1.25
CA LYS A 164 -0.24 9.47 -0.48
C LYS A 164 -0.28 10.50 0.64
N SER A 165 -1.23 11.42 0.62
CA SER A 165 -1.35 12.53 1.57
C SER A 165 -2.10 12.13 2.85
N LEU A 166 -1.70 11.03 3.48
CA LEU A 166 -2.33 10.49 4.68
C LEU A 166 -1.36 10.41 5.86
N VAL A 167 -1.92 10.53 7.06
CA VAL A 167 -1.23 10.29 8.34
C VAL A 167 -2.01 9.23 9.11
N TRP A 168 -1.37 8.10 9.32
CA TRP A 168 -1.89 6.98 10.11
C TRP A 168 -1.71 7.24 11.60
N TYR A 169 -2.67 6.83 12.41
CA TYR A 169 -2.69 6.99 13.87
C TYR A 169 -3.58 5.94 14.52
N SER A 170 -3.49 5.79 15.83
CA SER A 170 -4.45 4.99 16.60
C SER A 170 -5.55 5.88 17.16
N PRO A 171 -6.83 5.73 16.74
CA PRO A 171 -7.96 6.47 17.31
C PRO A 171 -8.07 6.29 18.82
N THR A 172 -7.90 5.06 19.31
CA THR A 172 -7.95 4.73 20.74
C THR A 172 -6.82 5.42 21.52
N ALA A 173 -5.56 5.33 21.04
CA ALA A 173 -4.44 5.99 21.71
C ALA A 173 -4.58 7.52 21.75
N PHE A 174 -5.15 8.12 20.69
CA PHE A 174 -5.45 9.55 20.67
C PHE A 174 -6.52 9.90 21.72
N ALA A 175 -7.62 9.14 21.76
CA ALA A 175 -8.70 9.36 22.72
C ALA A 175 -8.22 9.22 24.17
N ASP A 176 -7.43 8.18 24.48
CA ASP A 176 -6.89 7.91 25.81
C ASP A 176 -5.92 9.00 26.28
N ALA A 177 -5.14 9.57 25.35
CA ALA A 177 -4.20 10.66 25.63
C ALA A 177 -4.86 12.06 25.58
N GLY A 178 -6.12 12.16 25.15
CA GLY A 178 -6.81 13.44 24.96
C GLY A 178 -6.23 14.25 23.80
N TYR A 179 -5.73 13.59 22.75
CA TYR A 179 -5.28 14.22 21.52
C TYR A 179 -6.43 14.30 20.51
N GLU A 180 -6.43 15.37 19.73
CA GLU A 180 -7.40 15.58 18.65
C GLU A 180 -6.71 15.49 17.29
N VAL A 181 -7.42 14.99 16.27
CA VAL A 181 -6.92 14.94 14.90
C VAL A 181 -6.77 16.37 14.39
N PRO A 182 -5.54 16.79 13.98
CA PRO A 182 -5.30 18.16 13.55
C PRO A 182 -5.93 18.42 12.18
N THR A 183 -6.49 19.61 12.01
CA THR A 183 -7.11 20.06 10.74
C THR A 183 -6.23 21.06 9.98
N THR A 184 -5.23 21.63 10.65
CA THR A 184 -4.24 22.55 10.08
C THR A 184 -2.83 22.09 10.37
N TRP A 185 -1.87 22.55 9.56
CA TRP A 185 -0.44 22.28 9.80
C TRP A 185 0.04 22.82 11.15
N ALA A 186 -0.44 23.98 11.55
CA ALA A 186 -0.08 24.56 12.83
C ALA A 186 -0.55 23.66 13.99
N GLU A 187 -1.81 23.20 13.97
CA GLU A 187 -2.33 22.25 14.96
C GLU A 187 -1.54 20.94 14.97
N MET A 188 -1.13 20.43 13.80
CA MET A 188 -0.30 19.23 13.69
C MET A 188 1.07 19.43 14.33
N MET A 189 1.70 20.59 14.15
CA MET A 189 2.98 20.93 14.80
C MET A 189 2.81 21.12 16.31
N ASP A 190 1.74 21.73 16.76
CA ASP A 190 1.43 21.88 18.18
C ASP A 190 1.18 20.50 18.83
N LEU A 191 0.42 19.62 18.16
CA LEU A 191 0.24 18.23 18.60
C LEU A 191 1.57 17.49 18.64
N THR A 192 2.42 17.64 17.62
CA THR A 192 3.77 17.05 17.59
C THR A 192 4.59 17.47 18.82
N ALA A 193 4.63 18.77 19.11
CA ALA A 193 5.33 19.29 20.27
C ALA A 193 4.70 18.81 21.60
N LYS A 194 3.38 18.75 21.66
CA LYS A 194 2.66 18.25 22.83
C LYS A 194 2.98 16.79 23.12
N ILE A 195 2.89 15.90 22.12
CA ILE A 195 3.24 14.48 22.29
C ILE A 195 4.68 14.32 22.77
N ALA A 196 5.62 15.05 22.16
CA ALA A 196 7.03 15.02 22.59
C ALA A 196 7.23 15.50 24.04
N SER A 197 6.42 16.45 24.50
CA SER A 197 6.45 16.95 25.87
C SER A 197 5.80 16.00 26.87
N ASP A 198 4.72 15.33 26.48
CA ASP A 198 3.98 14.40 27.34
C ASP A 198 4.77 13.10 27.59
N HIS A 199 5.68 12.73 26.67
CA HIS A 199 6.49 11.52 26.72
C HIS A 199 7.99 11.83 26.88
N ASN A 200 8.46 11.77 28.13
CA ASN A 200 9.85 12.07 28.50
C ASN A 200 10.71 10.83 28.74
N ASP A 201 10.28 9.69 28.18
CA ASP A 201 10.92 8.38 28.34
C ASP A 201 12.10 8.15 27.38
N GLY A 202 12.29 9.06 26.42
CA GLY A 202 13.33 8.96 25.38
C GLY A 202 13.02 7.98 24.25
N LEU A 203 11.94 7.20 24.34
CA LEU A 203 11.55 6.16 23.39
C LEU A 203 10.29 6.56 22.59
N THR A 204 9.25 7.02 23.29
CA THR A 204 7.98 7.42 22.69
C THR A 204 8.12 8.72 21.94
N LYS A 205 7.70 8.76 20.68
CA LYS A 205 7.86 9.91 19.79
C LYS A 205 6.53 10.24 19.07
N PRO A 206 6.31 11.49 18.67
CA PRO A 206 5.14 11.84 17.87
C PRO A 206 5.09 11.14 16.51
N TRP A 207 6.24 10.94 15.84
CA TRP A 207 6.29 10.41 14.49
C TRP A 207 7.08 9.11 14.39
N CYS A 208 6.46 8.11 13.78
CA CYS A 208 7.11 6.90 13.28
C CYS A 208 7.59 7.17 11.85
N VAL A 209 8.86 6.91 11.54
CA VAL A 209 9.43 7.19 10.22
C VAL A 209 10.43 6.11 9.82
N GLY A 210 10.27 5.55 8.62
CA GLY A 210 11.23 4.64 8.00
C GLY A 210 11.25 4.85 6.49
N PHE A 211 12.46 4.88 5.91
CA PHE A 211 12.69 5.13 4.49
C PHE A 211 13.39 3.95 3.80
N GLY A 212 13.71 2.90 4.55
CA GLY A 212 14.44 1.75 4.06
C GLY A 212 13.62 0.95 3.05
N ASP A 213 14.15 0.76 1.84
CA ASP A 213 13.55 0.00 0.74
C ASP A 213 14.60 -0.43 -0.29
N GLY A 214 15.67 -1.08 0.17
CA GLY A 214 16.77 -1.50 -0.72
C GLY A 214 17.29 -0.34 -1.58
N ALA A 215 17.35 -0.54 -2.89
CA ALA A 215 17.80 0.48 -3.85
C ALA A 215 16.83 1.66 -3.99
N ALA A 216 15.57 1.47 -3.66
CA ALA A 216 14.56 2.53 -3.66
C ALA A 216 14.54 3.35 -2.35
N THR A 217 15.44 3.02 -1.38
CA THR A 217 15.53 3.75 -0.10
C THR A 217 15.51 5.25 -0.30
N GLY A 218 14.58 5.93 0.41
CA GLY A 218 14.41 7.38 0.35
C GLY A 218 13.13 7.86 -0.32
N TRP A 219 12.42 7.02 -1.09
CA TRP A 219 11.18 7.42 -1.78
C TRP A 219 10.11 7.98 -0.81
N VAL A 220 10.02 7.44 0.40
CA VAL A 220 9.12 7.97 1.44
C VAL A 220 9.49 9.42 1.81
N GLY A 221 10.78 9.72 1.82
CA GLY A 221 11.28 11.09 2.03
C GLY A 221 10.91 12.01 0.86
N THR A 222 10.99 11.52 -0.38
CA THR A 222 10.52 12.25 -1.57
C THR A 222 9.02 12.57 -1.45
N ASP A 223 8.20 11.61 -1.07
CA ASP A 223 6.78 11.81 -0.83
C ASP A 223 6.48 12.90 0.22
N TRP A 224 7.29 13.00 1.28
CA TRP A 224 7.18 14.09 2.25
C TRP A 224 7.46 15.45 1.60
N ILE A 225 8.52 15.55 0.78
CA ILE A 225 8.90 16.80 0.12
C ILE A 225 7.84 17.21 -0.92
N GLU A 226 7.33 16.26 -1.70
CA GLU A 226 6.27 16.49 -2.69
C GLU A 226 5.00 17.01 -2.03
N ASP A 227 4.56 16.37 -0.94
CA ASP A 227 3.40 16.81 -0.17
C ASP A 227 3.56 18.24 0.36
N VAL A 228 4.74 18.55 0.92
CA VAL A 228 5.00 19.89 1.45
C VAL A 228 5.18 20.90 0.31
N MET A 229 5.78 20.52 -0.80
CA MET A 229 5.93 21.37 -1.98
C MET A 229 4.55 21.82 -2.49
N LEU A 230 3.60 20.88 -2.66
CA LEU A 230 2.23 21.18 -3.07
C LEU A 230 1.41 21.98 -2.04
N ARG A 231 1.83 21.97 -0.76
CA ARG A 231 1.19 22.74 0.32
C ARG A 231 1.79 24.10 0.56
N THR A 232 2.92 24.39 -0.06
CA THR A 232 3.65 25.65 0.08
C THR A 232 3.84 26.42 -1.23
N THR A 233 3.43 25.77 -2.35
CA THR A 233 3.45 26.38 -3.69
C THR A 233 2.14 26.05 -4.43
N ASP A 234 2.13 26.21 -5.75
CA ASP A 234 1.03 25.80 -6.63
C ASP A 234 1.44 24.60 -7.54
N GLY A 235 0.45 23.99 -8.20
CA GLY A 235 0.67 22.90 -9.14
C GLY A 235 1.67 23.22 -10.24
N PRO A 236 1.53 24.36 -10.95
CA PRO A 236 2.48 24.77 -11.99
C PRO A 236 3.94 24.89 -11.49
N THR A 237 4.16 25.31 -10.25
CA THR A 237 5.51 25.36 -9.66
C THR A 237 6.03 23.95 -9.34
N TYR A 238 5.16 23.08 -8.85
CA TYR A 238 5.47 21.67 -8.67
C TYR A 238 5.87 20.99 -9.99
N ASP A 239 5.11 21.21 -11.08
CA ASP A 239 5.40 20.67 -12.41
C ASP A 239 6.77 21.14 -12.94
N LYS A 240 7.12 22.41 -12.74
CA LYS A 240 8.44 22.95 -13.09
C LYS A 240 9.57 22.31 -12.28
N TRP A 241 9.32 21.95 -11.05
CA TRP A 241 10.29 21.20 -10.25
C TRP A 241 10.48 19.77 -10.78
N VAL A 242 9.39 19.06 -11.07
CA VAL A 242 9.41 17.70 -11.62
C VAL A 242 10.08 17.66 -13.00
N SER A 243 9.80 18.64 -13.87
CA SER A 243 10.43 18.77 -15.19
C SER A 243 11.85 19.34 -15.15
N HIS A 244 12.33 19.71 -13.97
CA HIS A 244 13.64 20.35 -13.78
C HIS A 244 13.80 21.73 -14.47
N GLU A 245 12.70 22.42 -14.71
CA GLU A 245 12.73 23.80 -15.16
C GLU A 245 13.17 24.75 -14.05
N ILE A 246 12.91 24.42 -12.79
CA ILE A 246 13.50 25.06 -11.63
C ILE A 246 14.51 24.10 -10.96
N PRO A 247 15.65 24.60 -10.45
CA PRO A 247 16.68 23.77 -9.85
C PRO A 247 16.29 23.33 -8.43
N PHE A 248 16.94 22.27 -7.92
CA PHE A 248 16.71 21.77 -6.56
C PHE A 248 17.09 22.77 -5.46
N ASN A 249 17.87 23.78 -5.75
CA ASN A 249 18.20 24.88 -4.83
C ASN A 249 17.32 26.13 -5.05
N ASP A 250 16.22 26.01 -5.80
CA ASP A 250 15.21 27.07 -5.83
C ASP A 250 14.65 27.32 -4.44
N ALA A 251 14.29 28.57 -4.14
CA ALA A 251 13.81 28.95 -2.82
C ALA A 251 12.54 28.19 -2.38
N THR A 252 11.68 27.86 -3.31
CA THR A 252 10.44 27.08 -3.05
C THR A 252 10.76 25.64 -2.65
N VAL A 253 11.72 25.02 -3.34
CA VAL A 253 12.19 23.65 -3.04
C VAL A 253 12.90 23.62 -1.69
N VAL A 254 13.80 24.58 -1.44
CA VAL A 254 14.49 24.72 -0.15
C VAL A 254 13.49 24.89 1.00
N ASN A 255 12.44 25.71 0.81
CA ASN A 255 11.38 25.87 1.80
C ASN A 255 10.64 24.55 2.11
N ALA A 256 10.39 23.72 1.10
CA ALA A 256 9.76 22.41 1.30
C ALA A 256 10.66 21.48 2.14
N PHE A 257 11.97 21.44 1.86
CA PHE A 257 12.95 20.69 2.65
C PHE A 257 13.08 21.22 4.09
N GLU A 258 13.09 22.54 4.29
CA GLU A 258 13.16 23.13 5.62
C GLU A 258 11.90 22.87 6.43
N THR A 259 10.72 22.97 5.79
CA THR A 259 9.43 22.72 6.44
C THR A 259 9.30 21.26 6.88
N THR A 260 9.61 20.31 5.99
CA THR A 260 9.68 18.88 6.32
C THR A 260 10.74 18.62 7.40
N GLY A 261 11.85 19.28 7.30
CA GLY A 261 12.96 19.16 8.25
C GLY A 261 12.65 19.59 9.67
N LYS A 262 11.63 20.43 9.89
CA LYS A 262 11.15 20.77 11.26
C LYS A 262 10.65 19.55 12.01
N ILE A 263 10.16 18.55 11.29
CA ILE A 263 9.74 17.26 11.86
C ILE A 263 10.90 16.26 11.80
N LEU A 264 11.39 15.96 10.60
CA LEU A 264 12.28 14.82 10.35
C LEU A 264 13.70 14.97 10.90
N ARG A 265 14.14 16.20 11.21
CA ARG A 265 15.48 16.47 11.76
C ARG A 265 15.50 16.62 13.28
N ASP A 266 14.37 16.59 13.95
CA ASP A 266 14.30 16.72 15.42
C ASP A 266 14.37 15.33 16.07
N ASP A 267 15.34 15.15 16.97
CA ASP A 267 15.54 13.90 17.71
C ASP A 267 14.42 13.61 18.73
N ASN A 268 13.64 14.65 19.11
CA ASN A 268 12.49 14.48 20.01
C ASN A 268 11.22 14.08 19.26
N TYR A 269 11.17 14.26 17.95
CA TYR A 269 9.95 14.06 17.18
C TYR A 269 9.90 12.72 16.46
N VAL A 270 11.04 12.09 16.20
CA VAL A 270 11.08 10.92 15.31
C VAL A 270 11.56 9.66 16.01
N ASN A 271 10.73 8.61 15.91
CA ASN A 271 11.11 7.22 16.09
C ASN A 271 11.40 6.60 14.72
N GLY A 272 12.66 6.33 14.45
CA GLY A 272 13.12 5.65 13.24
C GLY A 272 13.24 4.13 13.43
N GLY A 273 12.38 3.53 14.27
CA GLY A 273 12.35 2.10 14.57
C GLY A 273 13.07 1.71 15.86
N LEU A 274 14.02 2.54 16.35
CA LEU A 274 14.77 2.29 17.59
C LEU A 274 14.71 3.49 18.57
N GLY A 275 13.61 4.25 18.53
CA GLY A 275 13.40 5.39 19.42
C GLY A 275 14.21 6.66 19.05
N HIS A 276 14.90 6.69 17.89
CA HIS A 276 15.63 7.86 17.42
C HIS A 276 15.65 7.95 15.89
N ARG A 277 15.86 9.16 15.34
CA ARG A 277 15.82 9.41 13.89
C ARG A 277 17.00 8.85 13.08
N LYS A 278 18.09 8.44 13.71
CA LYS A 278 19.33 8.01 13.02
C LYS A 278 19.16 6.74 12.20
N THR A 279 18.13 5.97 12.47
CA THR A 279 17.82 4.70 11.80
C THR A 279 16.74 4.83 10.70
N ILE A 280 16.27 6.03 10.39
CA ILE A 280 15.24 6.25 9.37
C ILE A 280 15.58 5.54 8.04
N SER A 281 16.81 5.63 7.57
CA SER A 281 17.22 5.05 6.27
C SER A 281 17.38 3.53 6.30
N THR A 282 17.44 2.92 7.46
CA THR A 282 17.59 1.46 7.64
C THR A 282 16.33 0.78 8.16
N THR A 283 15.39 1.54 8.70
CA THR A 283 14.08 1.02 9.09
C THR A 283 13.22 0.88 7.84
N ALA A 284 12.77 -0.34 7.57
CA ALA A 284 11.93 -0.63 6.43
C ALA A 284 10.65 0.23 6.48
N PHE A 285 10.22 0.75 5.34
CA PHE A 285 9.01 1.55 5.27
C PHE A 285 7.77 0.76 5.72
N THR A 286 7.75 -0.55 5.45
CA THR A 286 6.68 -1.47 5.87
C THR A 286 6.56 -1.61 7.38
N ASP A 287 7.68 -1.51 8.10
CA ASP A 287 7.73 -1.72 9.55
C ASP A 287 7.59 -0.41 10.32
N ALA A 288 7.78 0.71 9.63
CA ALA A 288 7.91 2.02 10.25
C ALA A 288 6.68 2.48 11.05
N GLY A 289 5.48 2.11 10.64
CA GLY A 289 4.23 2.47 11.33
C GLY A 289 3.85 1.53 12.47
N LEU A 290 4.41 0.32 12.53
CA LEU A 290 4.03 -0.71 13.52
C LEU A 290 4.13 -0.24 14.99
N PRO A 291 5.08 0.65 15.37
CA PRO A 291 5.15 1.21 16.72
C PRO A 291 3.90 2.00 17.17
N ILE A 292 2.97 2.33 16.28
CA ILE A 292 1.66 2.89 16.64
C ILE A 292 0.86 1.88 17.48
N LEU A 293 0.95 0.59 17.15
CA LEU A 293 0.19 -0.47 17.81
C LEU A 293 0.66 -0.73 19.25
N ASP A 294 1.92 -0.44 19.56
CA ASP A 294 2.48 -0.58 20.91
C ASP A 294 2.62 0.75 21.68
N GLY A 295 2.18 1.87 21.06
CA GLY A 295 2.16 3.19 21.67
C GLY A 295 3.53 3.86 21.79
N THR A 296 4.57 3.37 21.11
CA THR A 296 5.90 3.99 21.08
C THR A 296 6.04 5.08 20.04
N CYS A 297 5.04 5.27 19.18
CA CYS A 297 4.80 6.50 18.43
C CYS A 297 3.31 6.68 18.10
N TYR A 298 2.93 7.86 17.64
CA TYR A 298 1.52 8.28 17.51
C TYR A 298 1.07 8.52 16.08
N MET A 299 1.96 8.95 15.20
CA MET A 299 1.64 9.35 13.82
C MET A 299 2.64 8.77 12.84
N HIS A 300 2.13 8.32 11.68
CA HIS A 300 2.94 7.78 10.57
C HIS A 300 2.42 8.31 9.24
N ARG A 301 3.22 9.13 8.53
CA ARG A 301 2.84 9.61 7.20
C ARG A 301 3.16 8.53 6.18
N GLN A 302 2.12 7.95 5.57
CA GLN A 302 2.27 6.94 4.53
C GLN A 302 1.00 6.86 3.67
N ALA A 303 1.14 6.33 2.45
CA ALA A 303 0.05 6.17 1.49
C ALA A 303 -1.03 5.18 1.94
N SER A 304 -2.17 5.18 1.24
CA SER A 304 -3.31 4.31 1.55
C SER A 304 -3.01 2.82 1.43
N PHE A 305 -2.06 2.41 0.56
CA PHE A 305 -1.64 1.01 0.45
C PHE A 305 -1.10 0.44 1.79
N TYR A 306 -0.62 1.31 2.68
CA TYR A 306 -0.11 0.91 3.98
C TYR A 306 -1.18 0.22 4.85
N GLY A 307 -2.46 0.40 4.51
CA GLY A 307 -3.55 -0.37 5.10
C GLY A 307 -3.33 -1.89 5.05
N ASN A 308 -2.63 -2.38 4.03
CA ASN A 308 -2.28 -3.80 3.87
C ASN A 308 -0.96 -4.20 4.57
N SER A 309 -0.22 -3.25 5.14
CA SER A 309 1.05 -3.51 5.84
C SER A 309 0.86 -3.80 7.34
N TRP A 310 -0.33 -3.54 7.86
CA TRP A 310 -0.66 -3.87 9.25
C TRP A 310 -0.76 -5.38 9.44
N PRO A 311 -0.47 -5.91 10.64
CA PRO A 311 -0.73 -7.31 10.96
C PRO A 311 -2.17 -7.73 10.63
N GLU A 312 -2.37 -8.99 10.22
CA GLU A 312 -3.64 -9.52 9.71
C GLU A 312 -4.84 -9.25 10.64
N ASP A 313 -4.63 -9.31 11.96
CA ASP A 313 -5.69 -9.10 12.96
C ASP A 313 -5.92 -7.60 13.30
N THR A 314 -5.26 -6.67 12.60
CA THR A 314 -5.39 -5.24 12.89
C THR A 314 -6.65 -4.68 12.25
N GLU A 315 -7.58 -4.22 13.07
CA GLU A 315 -8.79 -3.54 12.58
C GLU A 315 -8.45 -2.15 12.07
N VAL A 316 -8.59 -1.94 10.75
CA VAL A 316 -8.38 -0.65 10.08
C VAL A 316 -9.72 0.07 9.93
N GLY A 317 -9.93 1.15 10.65
CA GLY A 317 -11.20 1.88 10.64
C GLY A 317 -11.22 3.04 11.64
N PRO A 318 -12.21 3.93 11.54
CA PRO A 318 -12.33 5.09 12.44
C PRO A 318 -12.52 4.70 13.91
N ASP A 319 -13.07 3.52 14.17
CA ASP A 319 -13.25 2.94 15.50
C ASP A 319 -12.30 1.76 15.76
N GLY A 320 -11.36 1.51 14.83
CA GLY A 320 -10.42 0.40 14.88
C GLY A 320 -9.12 0.71 15.62
N ALA A 321 -8.18 -0.22 15.51
CA ALA A 321 -6.84 -0.07 16.11
C ALA A 321 -6.02 1.03 15.42
N VAL A 322 -6.21 1.19 14.11
CA VAL A 322 -5.54 2.21 13.29
C VAL A 322 -6.50 2.84 12.28
N TRP A 323 -6.29 4.12 12.00
CA TRP A 323 -6.98 4.88 10.97
C TRP A 323 -6.07 5.94 10.38
N ALA A 324 -6.52 6.64 9.35
CA ALA A 324 -5.73 7.71 8.73
C ALA A 324 -6.54 9.00 8.62
N PHE A 325 -5.87 10.12 8.84
CA PHE A 325 -6.39 11.44 8.52
C PHE A 325 -5.62 12.09 7.39
N TYR A 326 -6.22 13.09 6.75
CA TYR A 326 -5.58 13.85 5.68
C TYR A 326 -4.43 14.69 6.26
N LEU A 327 -3.24 14.63 5.65
CA LEU A 327 -2.10 15.49 6.00
C LEU A 327 -2.51 16.96 5.82
N PRO A 328 -2.56 17.78 6.87
CA PRO A 328 -3.14 19.11 6.81
C PRO A 328 -2.41 20.05 5.83
N ALA A 329 -3.13 21.01 5.27
CA ALA A 329 -2.54 22.08 4.48
C ALA A 329 -1.66 22.97 5.35
N VAL A 330 -0.52 23.42 4.80
CA VAL A 330 0.37 24.38 5.47
C VAL A 330 -0.29 25.77 5.54
N ASP A 331 -0.94 26.14 4.46
CA ASP A 331 -1.76 27.36 4.37
C ASP A 331 -3.24 26.92 4.23
N PRO A 332 -4.13 27.25 5.18
CA PRO A 332 -5.53 26.85 5.12
C PRO A 332 -6.31 27.50 3.95
N ASP A 333 -5.80 28.59 3.41
CA ASP A 333 -6.41 29.31 2.29
C ASP A 333 -6.03 28.72 0.91
N VAL A 334 -5.04 27.81 0.89
CA VAL A 334 -4.62 27.09 -0.32
C VAL A 334 -5.50 25.83 -0.50
N ALA A 335 -5.72 25.43 -1.76
CA ALA A 335 -6.37 24.17 -2.07
C ALA A 335 -5.73 23.01 -1.31
N LYS A 336 -6.55 22.04 -0.89
CA LYS A 336 -6.09 20.83 -0.21
C LYS A 336 -5.52 19.86 -1.26
N PRO A 337 -4.20 19.86 -1.54
CA PRO A 337 -3.64 18.98 -2.54
C PRO A 337 -3.62 17.54 -2.03
N VAL A 338 -3.73 16.61 -2.97
CA VAL A 338 -3.56 15.18 -2.72
C VAL A 338 -2.55 14.65 -3.71
N ILE A 339 -1.48 14.03 -3.19
CA ILE A 339 -0.56 13.28 -4.04
C ILE A 339 -1.19 11.92 -4.30
N GLY A 340 -1.29 11.58 -5.58
CA GLY A 340 -1.56 10.23 -6.05
C GLY A 340 -0.27 9.49 -6.35
N GLY A 341 -0.31 8.18 -6.27
CA GLY A 341 0.75 7.30 -6.72
C GLY A 341 0.15 5.97 -7.14
N GLY A 342 0.92 5.16 -7.84
CA GLY A 342 0.45 3.84 -8.26
C GLY A 342 1.47 3.14 -9.12
N ASP A 343 1.15 1.90 -9.46
CA ASP A 343 1.96 1.03 -10.28
C ASP A 343 1.42 0.93 -11.70
N PHE A 344 2.31 0.66 -12.64
CA PHE A 344 2.00 0.58 -14.06
C PHE A 344 2.39 -0.79 -14.61
N ALA A 345 1.46 -1.50 -15.22
CA ALA A 345 1.73 -2.75 -15.92
C ALA A 345 2.39 -2.46 -17.26
N LEU A 346 3.65 -2.85 -17.41
CA LEU A 346 4.46 -2.73 -18.60
C LEU A 346 4.78 -4.12 -19.16
N ALA A 347 4.45 -4.38 -20.42
CA ALA A 347 4.70 -5.66 -21.07
C ALA A 347 6.05 -5.70 -21.81
N PHE A 348 6.70 -6.88 -21.77
CA PHE A 348 7.94 -7.18 -22.51
C PHE A 348 7.78 -8.35 -23.48
N ALA A 349 6.65 -9.04 -23.43
CA ALA A 349 6.32 -10.11 -24.36
C ALA A 349 5.04 -9.77 -25.12
N ASP A 350 5.09 -9.95 -26.45
CA ASP A 350 3.92 -9.90 -27.32
C ASP A 350 3.33 -11.31 -27.34
N ARG A 351 2.33 -11.52 -26.51
CA ARG A 351 1.59 -12.78 -26.42
C ARG A 351 0.14 -12.54 -26.79
N PRO A 352 -0.49 -13.46 -27.51
CA PRO A 352 -1.90 -13.36 -27.89
C PRO A 352 -2.84 -13.37 -26.68
#